data_7a0f0ab942d2615addfd252ab01a3733
#
_entry.id   7a0f0ab942d2615addfd252ab01a3733
#
_cell.length_a   1.000
_cell.length_b   1.000
_cell.length_c   1.000
_cell.angle_alpha   90.00
_cell.angle_beta   90.00
_cell.angle_gamma   90.00
#
_symmetry.space_group_name_H-M   'P 1'
#
loop_
_entity.id
_entity.type
_entity.pdbx_description
1 polymer ?
#
loop_
_entity_poly.entity_id
_entity_poly.type
_entity_poly.pdbx_seq_one_letter_code
_entity_poly.pdbx_strand_id
1 'polypeptide(L)'
;MDYAVIEQELQKADQVVSTRPLPYNDWALDFLADYIVNTHHSYTKKQLPEIRGYAAKVARVHGDNHPELLEIYQLVEEVSAEMSAHMVKEEQILFPYIKEIVASKNKTAVAPQYNALGSVQGPISMMEMEHEHTGNAMEQIRTLSNNYSLPEDGCASYSLLFRMLEELEEDLHIHIHLENNILFPKALEMEKN
;
A
#
# COMPACT_ATOMS: atom_id res chain seq x y z
N MET A 1 7.15 -32.58 -27.69
CA MET A 1 7.53 -31.26 -27.16
C MET A 1 8.08 -31.54 -25.76
N ASP A 2 9.33 -31.16 -25.51
CA ASP A 2 10.05 -31.58 -24.29
C ASP A 2 9.60 -30.67 -23.13
N TYR A 3 8.99 -31.25 -22.10
CA TYR A 3 8.45 -30.52 -20.93
C TYR A 3 9.53 -29.70 -20.21
N ALA A 4 10.76 -30.20 -20.16
CA ALA A 4 11.90 -29.54 -19.54
C ALA A 4 12.30 -28.23 -20.25
N VAL A 5 12.13 -28.17 -21.56
CA VAL A 5 12.41 -26.96 -22.36
C VAL A 5 11.36 -25.88 -22.09
N ILE A 6 10.07 -26.25 -21.96
CA ILE A 6 8.98 -25.32 -21.67
C ILE A 6 9.14 -24.75 -20.26
N GLU A 7 9.51 -25.57 -19.29
CA GLU A 7 9.73 -25.16 -17.91
C GLU A 7 10.92 -24.18 -17.78
N GLN A 8 12.01 -24.41 -18.52
CA GLN A 8 13.14 -23.48 -18.57
C GLN A 8 12.78 -22.15 -19.26
N GLU A 9 11.97 -22.18 -20.30
CA GLU A 9 11.50 -20.98 -21.00
C GLU A 9 10.54 -20.17 -20.13
N LEU A 10 9.65 -20.82 -19.38
CA LEU A 10 8.76 -20.17 -18.40
C LEU A 10 9.54 -19.55 -17.25
N GLN A 11 10.53 -20.24 -16.69
CA GLN A 11 11.40 -19.69 -15.64
C GLN A 11 12.23 -18.49 -16.14
N LYS A 12 12.70 -18.51 -17.37
CA LYS A 12 13.37 -17.36 -17.99
C LYS A 12 12.41 -16.21 -18.24
N ALA A 13 11.18 -16.48 -18.67
CA ALA A 13 10.15 -15.47 -18.87
C ALA A 13 9.76 -14.79 -17.54
N ASP A 14 9.59 -15.54 -16.46
CA ASP A 14 9.32 -15.04 -15.13
C ASP A 14 10.46 -14.14 -14.62
N GLN A 15 11.72 -14.55 -14.78
CA GLN A 15 12.87 -13.72 -14.42
C GLN A 15 12.97 -12.43 -15.23
N VAL A 16 12.59 -12.45 -16.52
CA VAL A 16 12.60 -11.27 -17.39
C VAL A 16 11.46 -10.31 -17.04
N VAL A 17 10.30 -10.82 -16.66
CA VAL A 17 9.15 -10.00 -16.23
C VAL A 17 9.45 -9.33 -14.87
N SER A 18 10.08 -10.05 -13.92
CA SER A 18 10.40 -9.52 -12.60
C SER A 18 11.53 -8.46 -12.60
N THR A 19 12.30 -8.33 -13.68
CA THR A 19 13.45 -7.39 -13.76
C THR A 19 13.15 -6.10 -14.52
N ARG A 20 12.01 -5.97 -15.20
CA ARG A 20 11.63 -4.73 -15.90
C ARG A 20 10.78 -3.86 -14.97
N PRO A 21 11.25 -2.67 -14.57
CA PRO A 21 10.40 -1.73 -13.84
C PRO A 21 9.19 -1.38 -14.71
N LEU A 22 8.01 -1.43 -14.12
CA LEU A 22 6.78 -1.05 -14.81
C LEU A 22 6.82 0.46 -15.12
N PRO A 23 6.39 0.88 -16.33
CA PRO A 23 6.47 2.28 -16.74
C PRO A 23 5.30 3.10 -16.16
N TYR A 24 5.16 3.12 -14.83
CA TYR A 24 4.05 3.78 -14.12
C TYR A 24 3.85 5.24 -14.55
N ASN A 25 4.93 5.93 -14.88
CA ASN A 25 4.88 7.31 -15.33
C ASN A 25 4.16 7.51 -16.68
N ASP A 26 4.08 6.48 -17.50
CA ASP A 26 3.46 6.55 -18.83
C ASP A 26 1.98 6.13 -18.80
N TRP A 27 1.48 5.68 -17.65
CA TRP A 27 0.11 5.21 -17.52
C TRP A 27 -0.89 6.36 -17.42
N ALA A 28 -2.09 6.15 -17.98
CA ALA A 28 -3.22 7.05 -17.75
C ALA A 28 -3.62 7.00 -16.27
N LEU A 29 -4.06 8.15 -15.72
CA LEU A 29 -4.30 8.27 -14.27
C LEU A 29 -5.46 7.40 -13.77
N ASP A 30 -6.49 7.22 -14.60
CA ASP A 30 -7.61 6.32 -14.31
C ASP A 30 -7.15 4.86 -14.21
N PHE A 31 -6.28 4.42 -15.13
CA PHE A 31 -5.68 3.10 -15.09
C PHE A 31 -4.74 2.93 -13.89
N LEU A 32 -3.92 3.94 -13.57
CA LEU A 32 -3.02 3.89 -12.41
C LEU A 32 -3.81 3.78 -11.09
N ALA A 33 -4.90 4.56 -10.95
CA ALA A 33 -5.79 4.46 -9.79
C ALA A 33 -6.41 3.05 -9.66
N ASP A 34 -6.87 2.46 -10.78
CA ASP A 34 -7.38 1.08 -10.78
C ASP A 34 -6.31 0.04 -10.44
N TYR A 35 -5.08 0.24 -10.90
CA TYR A 35 -3.95 -0.61 -10.56
C TYR A 35 -3.65 -0.57 -9.05
N ILE A 36 -3.60 0.62 -8.43
CA ILE A 36 -3.38 0.80 -7.00
C ILE A 36 -4.45 0.03 -6.21
N VAL A 37 -5.73 0.21 -6.54
CA VAL A 37 -6.84 -0.49 -5.89
C VAL A 37 -6.73 -2.01 -6.02
N ASN A 38 -6.49 -2.50 -7.24
CA ASN A 38 -6.50 -3.93 -7.51
C ASN A 38 -5.25 -4.66 -7.02
N THR A 39 -4.14 -3.94 -6.83
CA THR A 39 -2.86 -4.51 -6.39
C THR A 39 -2.63 -4.22 -4.90
N HIS A 40 -2.41 -2.96 -4.56
CA HIS A 40 -1.96 -2.54 -3.23
C HIS A 40 -3.09 -2.54 -2.20
N HIS A 41 -4.26 -1.94 -2.51
CA HIS A 41 -5.40 -1.97 -1.58
C HIS A 41 -5.92 -3.39 -1.35
N SER A 42 -5.99 -4.20 -2.41
CA SER A 42 -6.43 -5.60 -2.30
C SER A 42 -5.46 -6.42 -1.44
N TYR A 43 -4.14 -6.20 -1.59
CA TYR A 43 -3.12 -6.81 -0.76
C TYR A 43 -3.28 -6.38 0.70
N THR A 44 -3.29 -5.08 0.97
CA THR A 44 -3.40 -4.51 2.31
C THR A 44 -4.66 -4.97 3.04
N LYS A 45 -5.83 -4.93 2.38
CA LYS A 45 -7.10 -5.41 2.94
C LYS A 45 -7.06 -6.89 3.33
N LYS A 46 -6.32 -7.69 2.59
CA LYS A 46 -6.15 -9.11 2.88
C LYS A 46 -5.16 -9.37 4.02
N GLN A 47 -4.03 -8.64 4.04
CA GLN A 47 -2.94 -8.89 4.98
C GLN A 47 -3.20 -8.33 6.37
N LEU A 48 -3.78 -7.13 6.49
CA LEU A 48 -3.96 -6.47 7.79
C LEU A 48 -4.69 -7.32 8.84
N PRO A 49 -5.79 -8.03 8.54
CA PRO A 49 -6.45 -8.89 9.53
C PRO A 49 -5.56 -10.04 10.02
N GLU A 50 -4.74 -10.61 9.14
CA GLU A 50 -3.82 -11.68 9.48
C GLU A 50 -2.66 -11.17 10.35
N ILE A 51 -2.04 -10.04 9.96
CA ILE A 51 -0.96 -9.38 10.72
C ILE A 51 -1.44 -9.03 12.12
N ARG A 52 -2.63 -8.44 12.28
CA ARG A 52 -3.24 -8.15 13.59
C ARG A 52 -3.40 -9.40 14.44
N GLY A 53 -3.89 -10.48 13.85
CA GLY A 53 -4.05 -11.76 14.55
C GLY A 53 -2.72 -12.32 15.05
N TYR A 54 -1.68 -12.27 14.22
CA TYR A 54 -0.33 -12.71 14.61
C TYR A 54 0.30 -11.76 15.62
N ALA A 55 0.17 -10.43 15.48
CA ALA A 55 0.69 -9.45 16.42
C ALA A 55 0.11 -9.66 17.83
N ALA A 56 -1.22 -9.79 17.94
CA ALA A 56 -1.89 -10.09 19.21
C ALA A 56 -1.42 -11.42 19.82
N LYS A 57 -1.26 -12.46 18.99
CA LYS A 57 -0.79 -13.77 19.45
C LYS A 57 0.66 -13.72 19.94
N VAL A 58 1.55 -13.10 19.18
CA VAL A 58 2.98 -13.03 19.47
C VAL A 58 3.22 -12.16 20.71
N ALA A 59 2.58 -11.00 20.81
CA ALA A 59 2.64 -10.13 21.98
C ALA A 59 2.19 -10.86 23.26
N ARG A 60 1.11 -11.63 23.18
CA ARG A 60 0.62 -12.42 24.34
C ARG A 60 1.58 -13.53 24.78
N VAL A 61 2.27 -14.18 23.84
CA VAL A 61 3.11 -15.36 24.12
C VAL A 61 4.52 -14.96 24.53
N HIS A 62 5.06 -13.92 23.91
CA HIS A 62 6.47 -13.52 24.07
C HIS A 62 6.65 -12.17 24.79
N GLY A 63 5.56 -11.41 25.02
CA GLY A 63 5.62 -10.04 25.55
C GLY A 63 6.27 -9.91 26.96
N ASP A 64 6.26 -10.97 27.77
CA ASP A 64 6.96 -10.95 29.06
C ASP A 64 8.50 -10.87 28.88
N ASN A 65 9.04 -11.51 27.84
CA ASN A 65 10.48 -11.49 27.53
C ASN A 65 10.83 -10.43 26.50
N HIS A 66 9.86 -10.02 25.69
CA HIS A 66 9.97 -9.07 24.59
C HIS A 66 8.91 -7.97 24.72
N PRO A 67 9.08 -7.02 25.67
CA PRO A 67 8.09 -5.99 25.95
C PRO A 67 7.79 -5.07 24.76
N GLU A 68 8.76 -4.92 23.83
CA GLU A 68 8.59 -4.18 22.57
C GLU A 68 7.45 -4.73 21.70
N LEU A 69 7.10 -6.01 21.83
CA LEU A 69 5.99 -6.61 21.08
C LEU A 69 4.62 -6.06 21.47
N LEU A 70 4.48 -5.55 22.70
CA LEU A 70 3.24 -4.90 23.13
C LEU A 70 3.04 -3.57 22.41
N GLU A 71 4.12 -2.81 22.21
CA GLU A 71 4.12 -1.57 21.46
C GLU A 71 3.93 -1.84 19.96
N ILE A 72 4.64 -2.83 19.39
CA ILE A 72 4.42 -3.26 18.00
C ILE A 72 2.96 -3.64 17.76
N TYR A 73 2.33 -4.37 18.68
CA TYR A 73 0.92 -4.71 18.55
C TYR A 73 0.01 -3.48 18.52
N GLN A 74 0.27 -2.49 19.37
CA GLN A 74 -0.50 -1.23 19.38
C GLN A 74 -0.35 -0.47 18.07
N LEU A 75 0.87 -0.33 17.56
CA LEU A 75 1.15 0.30 16.26
C LEU A 75 0.47 -0.45 15.10
N VAL A 76 0.46 -1.78 15.12
CA VAL A 76 -0.25 -2.59 14.12
C VAL A 76 -1.77 -2.34 14.15
N GLU A 77 -2.38 -2.21 15.33
CA GLU A 77 -3.80 -1.86 15.46
C GLU A 77 -4.09 -0.45 14.90
N GLU A 78 -3.22 0.52 15.18
CA GLU A 78 -3.31 1.89 14.68
C GLU A 78 -3.20 1.93 13.15
N VAL A 79 -2.12 1.38 12.58
CA VAL A 79 -1.92 1.28 11.12
C VAL A 79 -3.11 0.58 10.45
N SER A 80 -3.62 -0.50 11.04
CA SER A 80 -4.75 -1.22 10.47
C SER A 80 -6.03 -0.39 10.42
N ALA A 81 -6.32 0.37 11.48
CA ALA A 81 -7.50 1.24 11.54
C ALA A 81 -7.39 2.40 10.54
N GLU A 82 -6.23 3.04 10.51
CA GLU A 82 -5.96 4.19 9.63
C GLU A 82 -5.98 3.80 8.16
N MET A 83 -5.24 2.76 7.77
CA MET A 83 -5.20 2.30 6.38
C MET A 83 -6.57 1.81 5.88
N SER A 84 -7.37 1.20 6.75
CA SER A 84 -8.73 0.81 6.38
C SER A 84 -9.62 2.03 6.06
N ALA A 85 -9.53 3.10 6.85
CA ALA A 85 -10.28 4.34 6.63
C ALA A 85 -9.73 5.15 5.44
N HIS A 86 -8.40 5.16 5.27
CA HIS A 86 -7.66 5.81 4.21
C HIS A 86 -8.09 5.27 2.84
N MET A 87 -7.94 3.97 2.61
CA MET A 87 -8.32 3.32 1.35
C MET A 87 -9.80 3.54 0.98
N VAL A 88 -10.70 3.61 1.97
CA VAL A 88 -12.12 3.94 1.70
C VAL A 88 -12.28 5.35 1.16
N LYS A 89 -11.56 6.33 1.71
CA LYS A 89 -11.61 7.72 1.21
C LYS A 89 -11.09 7.84 -0.22
N GLU A 90 -10.02 7.13 -0.52
CA GLU A 90 -9.47 7.09 -1.88
C GLU A 90 -10.42 6.43 -2.87
N GLU A 91 -10.90 5.24 -2.58
CA GLU A 91 -11.76 4.48 -3.47
C GLU A 91 -13.14 5.12 -3.68
N GLN A 92 -13.67 5.81 -2.67
CA GLN A 92 -15.01 6.39 -2.75
C GLN A 92 -15.03 7.88 -3.12
N ILE A 93 -13.92 8.60 -2.91
CA ILE A 93 -13.89 10.05 -3.10
C ILE A 93 -12.77 10.46 -4.06
N LEU A 94 -11.50 10.23 -3.70
CA LEU A 94 -10.37 10.80 -4.42
C LEU A 94 -10.16 10.17 -5.81
N PHE A 95 -10.13 8.85 -5.91
CA PHE A 95 -9.92 8.18 -7.19
C PHE A 95 -11.09 8.37 -8.18
N PRO A 96 -12.36 8.31 -7.76
CA PRO A 96 -13.46 8.74 -8.62
C PRO A 96 -13.31 10.18 -9.12
N TYR A 97 -12.89 11.11 -8.25
CA TYR A 97 -12.65 12.49 -8.67
C TYR A 97 -11.53 12.60 -9.71
N ILE A 98 -10.39 11.92 -9.51
CA ILE A 98 -9.30 11.86 -10.49
C ILE A 98 -9.80 11.30 -11.83
N LYS A 99 -10.61 10.24 -11.82
CA LYS A 99 -11.22 9.68 -13.04
C LYS A 99 -12.16 10.64 -13.75
N GLU A 100 -12.89 11.46 -13.02
CA GLU A 100 -13.72 12.52 -13.61
C GLU A 100 -12.88 13.62 -14.30
N ILE A 101 -11.73 14.01 -13.67
CA ILE A 101 -10.78 14.94 -14.30
C ILE A 101 -10.29 14.36 -15.64
N VAL A 102 -9.88 13.11 -15.66
CA VAL A 102 -9.43 12.41 -16.89
C VAL A 102 -10.54 12.37 -17.94
N ALA A 103 -11.76 11.98 -17.55
CA ALA A 103 -12.90 11.89 -18.46
C ALA A 103 -13.30 13.25 -19.06
N SER A 104 -13.22 14.32 -18.27
CA SER A 104 -13.52 15.67 -18.75
C SER A 104 -12.51 16.14 -19.80
N LYS A 105 -11.22 15.85 -19.60
CA LYS A 105 -10.16 16.16 -20.58
C LYS A 105 -10.34 15.41 -21.89
N ASN A 106 -10.74 14.16 -21.81
CA ASN A 106 -10.99 13.31 -22.99
C ASN A 106 -12.33 13.60 -23.66
N LYS A 107 -13.12 14.59 -23.19
CA LYS A 107 -14.45 14.93 -23.68
C LYS A 107 -15.43 13.75 -23.68
N THR A 108 -15.23 12.80 -22.78
CA THR A 108 -16.09 11.62 -22.63
C THR A 108 -17.07 11.74 -21.46
N ALA A 109 -17.02 12.86 -20.71
CA ALA A 109 -17.76 13.06 -19.48
C ALA A 109 -19.17 13.60 -19.68
N VAL A 110 -20.10 13.05 -18.92
CA VAL A 110 -21.32 13.72 -18.42
C VAL A 110 -20.87 14.64 -17.27
N ALA A 111 -21.58 15.76 -17.01
CA ALA A 111 -21.20 16.79 -16.03
C ALA A 111 -20.62 16.22 -14.73
N PRO A 112 -19.48 16.75 -14.23
CA PRO A 112 -18.76 16.18 -13.10
C PRO A 112 -19.60 16.24 -11.81
N GLN A 113 -19.68 15.11 -11.10
CA GLN A 113 -20.42 15.01 -9.82
C GLN A 113 -19.63 15.60 -8.64
N TYR A 114 -18.28 15.64 -8.74
CA TYR A 114 -17.38 16.06 -7.66
C TYR A 114 -17.01 17.55 -7.70
N ASN A 115 -17.56 18.35 -8.61
CA ASN A 115 -17.40 19.82 -8.61
C ASN A 115 -17.80 20.49 -7.26
N ALA A 116 -18.56 19.80 -6.42
CA ALA A 116 -18.94 20.28 -5.09
C ALA A 116 -17.75 20.32 -4.09
N LEU A 117 -16.65 19.60 -4.35
CA LEU A 117 -15.45 19.58 -3.51
C LEU A 117 -14.48 20.75 -3.83
N GLY A 118 -14.72 21.50 -4.91
CA GLY A 118 -13.94 22.65 -5.30
C GLY A 118 -12.63 22.30 -6.02
N SER A 119 -11.71 21.60 -5.37
CA SER A 119 -10.42 21.17 -5.94
C SER A 119 -9.96 19.85 -5.34
N VAL A 120 -9.25 19.05 -6.14
CA VAL A 120 -8.62 17.81 -5.71
C VAL A 120 -7.48 18.02 -4.71
N GLN A 121 -6.94 19.25 -4.59
CA GLN A 121 -5.84 19.60 -3.70
C GLN A 121 -6.12 19.28 -2.23
N GLY A 122 -7.32 19.60 -1.72
CA GLY A 122 -7.68 19.36 -0.32
C GLY A 122 -7.65 17.86 0.05
N PRO A 123 -8.39 17.00 -0.69
CA PRO A 123 -8.29 15.56 -0.52
C PRO A 123 -6.87 15.01 -0.63
N ILE A 124 -6.08 15.44 -1.63
CA ILE A 124 -4.68 15.00 -1.79
C ILE A 124 -3.85 15.36 -0.55
N SER A 125 -3.90 16.61 -0.08
CA SER A 125 -3.12 17.01 1.10
C SER A 125 -3.48 16.22 2.35
N MET A 126 -4.73 15.78 2.49
CA MET A 126 -5.14 14.88 3.57
C MET A 126 -4.51 13.49 3.42
N MET A 127 -4.50 12.92 2.22
CA MET A 127 -3.88 11.62 1.97
C MET A 127 -2.37 11.66 2.24
N GLU A 128 -1.67 12.70 1.78
CA GLU A 128 -0.24 12.88 2.03
C GLU A 128 0.10 12.92 3.54
N MET A 129 -0.73 13.58 4.37
CA MET A 129 -0.57 13.59 5.84
C MET A 129 -0.79 12.21 6.45
N GLU A 130 -1.78 11.46 5.98
CA GLU A 130 -2.05 10.09 6.44
C GLU A 130 -0.94 9.12 6.03
N HIS A 131 -0.35 9.30 4.86
CA HIS A 131 0.84 8.57 4.42
C HIS A 131 2.04 8.80 5.31
N GLU A 132 2.30 10.06 5.69
CA GLU A 132 3.39 10.40 6.62
C GLU A 132 3.17 9.71 7.99
N HIS A 133 1.94 9.72 8.49
CA HIS A 133 1.62 9.08 9.77
C HIS A 133 1.82 7.57 9.73
N THR A 134 1.28 6.90 8.71
CA THR A 134 1.48 5.45 8.50
C THR A 134 2.96 5.11 8.31
N GLY A 135 3.70 5.89 7.52
CA GLY A 135 5.14 5.72 7.33
C GLY A 135 5.93 5.80 8.63
N ASN A 136 5.63 6.78 9.48
CA ASN A 136 6.26 6.93 10.80
C ASN A 136 5.94 5.74 11.73
N ALA A 137 4.70 5.23 11.72
CA ALA A 137 4.34 4.05 12.50
C ALA A 137 5.10 2.79 12.02
N MET A 138 5.25 2.59 10.71
CA MET A 138 6.02 1.47 10.17
C MET A 138 7.52 1.58 10.49
N GLU A 139 8.10 2.79 10.45
CA GLU A 139 9.49 3.03 10.87
C GLU A 139 9.71 2.71 12.35
N GLN A 140 8.74 3.04 13.21
CA GLN A 140 8.79 2.67 14.63
C GLN A 140 8.73 1.15 14.81
N ILE A 141 7.84 0.44 14.08
CA ILE A 141 7.77 -1.02 14.09
C ILE A 141 9.11 -1.62 13.65
N ARG A 142 9.70 -1.11 12.57
CA ARG A 142 11.02 -1.55 12.09
C ARG A 142 12.10 -1.35 13.16
N THR A 143 12.10 -0.23 13.83
CA THR A 143 13.07 0.10 14.89
C THR A 143 12.91 -0.84 16.08
N LEU A 144 11.69 -1.01 16.60
CA LEU A 144 11.37 -1.87 17.74
C LEU A 144 11.69 -3.34 17.45
N SER A 145 11.45 -3.79 16.22
CA SER A 145 11.75 -5.16 15.77
C SER A 145 13.23 -5.39 15.42
N ASN A 146 14.10 -4.37 15.59
CA ASN A 146 15.50 -4.43 15.15
C ASN A 146 15.62 -4.86 13.67
N ASN A 147 14.92 -4.15 12.78
CA ASN A 147 14.81 -4.47 11.35
C ASN A 147 14.26 -5.89 11.11
N TYR A 148 13.15 -6.23 11.77
CA TYR A 148 12.46 -7.51 11.65
C TYR A 148 13.32 -8.74 11.99
N SER A 149 14.35 -8.54 12.83
CA SER A 149 15.27 -9.60 13.23
C SER A 149 14.64 -10.51 14.26
N LEU A 150 14.52 -11.80 13.94
CA LEU A 150 13.97 -12.79 14.85
C LEU A 150 14.95 -13.07 16.02
N PRO A 151 14.51 -12.95 17.30
CA PRO A 151 15.35 -13.34 18.44
C PRO A 151 15.53 -14.86 18.52
N GLU A 152 16.55 -15.31 19.30
CA GLU A 152 16.91 -16.73 19.41
C GLU A 152 15.77 -17.62 19.96
N ASP A 153 14.90 -17.07 20.84
CA ASP A 153 13.73 -17.73 21.40
C ASP A 153 12.45 -17.51 20.58
N GLY A 154 12.59 -16.94 19.39
CA GLY A 154 11.48 -16.65 18.49
C GLY A 154 10.85 -17.91 17.89
N CYS A 155 9.54 -18.04 18.02
CA CYS A 155 8.78 -19.16 17.44
C CYS A 155 8.38 -18.91 15.98
N ALA A 156 7.85 -19.95 15.31
CA ALA A 156 7.40 -19.85 13.92
C ALA A 156 6.35 -18.74 13.68
N SER A 157 5.44 -18.47 14.64
CA SER A 157 4.46 -17.38 14.53
C SER A 157 5.12 -16.01 14.65
N TYR A 158 6.18 -15.89 15.43
CA TYR A 158 6.96 -14.67 15.57
C TYR A 158 7.72 -14.37 14.26
N SER A 159 8.42 -15.36 13.71
CA SER A 159 9.06 -15.26 12.39
C SER A 159 8.09 -14.88 11.29
N LEU A 160 6.89 -15.48 11.28
CA LEU A 160 5.87 -15.16 10.28
C LEU A 160 5.37 -13.73 10.43
N LEU A 161 5.10 -13.26 11.65
CA LEU A 161 4.69 -11.87 11.91
C LEU A 161 5.71 -10.89 11.34
N PHE A 162 6.99 -11.05 11.64
CA PHE A 162 8.03 -10.14 11.21
C PHE A 162 8.18 -10.10 9.70
N ARG A 163 8.12 -11.26 9.04
CA ARG A 163 8.12 -11.31 7.59
C ARG A 163 6.89 -10.59 6.98
N MET A 164 5.70 -10.80 7.54
CA MET A 164 4.47 -10.14 7.04
C MET A 164 4.51 -8.63 7.24
N LEU A 165 5.13 -8.13 8.33
CA LEU A 165 5.31 -6.71 8.58
C LEU A 165 6.32 -6.09 7.60
N GLU A 166 7.41 -6.77 7.31
CA GLU A 166 8.41 -6.35 6.32
C GLU A 166 7.79 -6.30 4.91
N GLU A 167 7.07 -7.35 4.49
CA GLU A 167 6.35 -7.39 3.22
C GLU A 167 5.28 -6.28 3.11
N LEU A 168 4.57 -5.97 4.20
CA LEU A 168 3.60 -4.88 4.23
C LEU A 168 4.29 -3.52 4.06
N GLU A 169 5.40 -3.29 4.74
CA GLU A 169 6.16 -2.05 4.64
C GLU A 169 6.71 -1.83 3.22
N GLU A 170 7.23 -2.88 2.59
CA GLU A 170 7.69 -2.83 1.21
C GLU A 170 6.55 -2.48 0.23
N ASP A 171 5.37 -3.10 0.40
CA ASP A 171 4.19 -2.79 -0.42
C ASP A 171 3.70 -1.35 -0.21
N LEU A 172 3.64 -0.88 1.04
CA LEU A 172 3.24 0.50 1.37
C LEU A 172 4.20 1.53 0.78
N HIS A 173 5.50 1.28 0.76
CA HIS A 173 6.47 2.16 0.11
C HIS A 173 6.19 2.32 -1.39
N ILE A 174 5.86 1.24 -2.09
CA ILE A 174 5.52 1.28 -3.52
C ILE A 174 4.17 2.00 -3.71
N HIS A 175 3.18 1.65 -2.92
CA HIS A 175 1.84 2.23 -2.93
C HIS A 175 1.90 3.75 -2.77
N ILE A 176 2.46 4.24 -1.67
CA ILE A 176 2.64 5.67 -1.38
C ILE A 176 3.47 6.37 -2.46
N HIS A 177 4.51 5.72 -2.99
CA HIS A 177 5.30 6.26 -4.08
C HIS A 177 4.47 6.51 -5.34
N LEU A 178 3.63 5.55 -5.72
CA LEU A 178 2.76 5.67 -6.90
C LEU A 178 1.77 6.83 -6.77
N GLU A 179 1.28 7.07 -5.57
CA GLU A 179 0.34 8.15 -5.28
C GLU A 179 1.04 9.50 -5.16
N ASN A 180 1.94 9.65 -4.21
CA ASN A 180 2.56 10.94 -3.90
C ASN A 180 3.47 11.46 -5.02
N ASN A 181 4.12 10.58 -5.79
CA ASN A 181 5.09 10.98 -6.80
C ASN A 181 4.58 10.89 -8.23
N ILE A 182 3.45 10.21 -8.49
CA ILE A 182 2.94 10.04 -9.85
C ILE A 182 1.48 10.46 -9.95
N LEU A 183 0.56 9.80 -9.22
CA LEU A 183 -0.88 10.00 -9.39
C LEU A 183 -1.30 11.41 -8.97
N PHE A 184 -0.96 11.83 -7.76
CA PHE A 184 -1.40 13.10 -7.17
C PHE A 184 -0.82 14.32 -7.89
N PRO A 185 0.50 14.40 -8.18
CA PRO A 185 1.04 15.54 -8.91
C PRO A 185 0.42 15.72 -10.30
N LYS A 186 0.23 14.60 -11.02
CA LYS A 186 -0.38 14.65 -12.35
C LYS A 186 -1.86 14.98 -12.32
N ALA A 187 -2.62 14.53 -11.31
CA ALA A 187 -4.01 14.91 -11.13
C ALA A 187 -4.16 16.42 -10.89
N LEU A 188 -3.30 16.99 -10.02
CA LEU A 188 -3.24 18.43 -9.77
C LEU A 188 -2.88 19.25 -11.02
N GLU A 189 -1.92 18.78 -11.81
CA GLU A 189 -1.55 19.42 -13.07
C GLU A 189 -2.71 19.36 -14.07
N MET A 190 -3.36 18.20 -14.18
CA MET A 190 -4.47 17.99 -15.10
C MET A 190 -5.70 18.83 -14.73
N GLU A 191 -5.99 19.04 -13.44
CA GLU A 191 -7.09 19.89 -12.98
C GLU A 191 -6.89 21.36 -13.36
N LYS A 192 -5.64 21.87 -13.34
CA LYS A 192 -5.31 23.27 -13.63
C LYS A 192 -5.38 23.64 -15.12
N ASN A 193 -5.18 22.67 -16.00
CA ASN A 193 -5.16 22.87 -17.46
C ASN A 193 -6.50 22.62 -18.11
#